data_7300ad4b0a6634e60b869f40598da569
#
_entry.id   7300ad4b0a6634e60b869f40598da569
#
_cell.length_a   1.000
_cell.length_b   1.000
_cell.length_c   1.000
_cell.angle_alpha   90.00
_cell.angle_beta   90.00
_cell.angle_gamma   90.00
#
_symmetry.space_group_name_H-M   'P 1'
#
loop_
_entity.id
_entity.type
_entity.pdbx_description
1 polymer ?
#
loop_
_entity_poly.entity_id
_entity_poly.type
_entity_poly.pdbx_seq_one_letter_code
_entity_poly.pdbx_strand_id
1 'polypeptide(L)'
;SPFLFSLITYCSDDRISLPLFKSIERKRKDLRQSKEVIERHDFGAGTSYHQIKNTDVISRIARHALSLPFQCRFLYRLVDFTKARQIVELGTSLGISSAYLAIGSPTSRVDTVEGDPKVANVAQKIFDQLRLDNIHLHNMTFDSFIAKGLTADRRIDLLFLDGHHTSAALWKYYHALKPYMSDQTIIMVDDIYWSADMTDGWKKITALPEVTQSVDCFHFGLLFFKKDFLNRENHCIRLPLMGLLRGG
;
A
#
# COMPACT_ATOMS: atom_id res chain seq x y z
N SER A 1 -8.54 -22.46 -0.98
CA SER A 1 -9.88 -21.84 -0.86
C SER A 1 -10.37 -21.30 -2.19
N PRO A 2 -11.64 -21.59 -2.62
CA PRO A 2 -12.22 -21.02 -3.85
C PRO A 2 -12.19 -19.48 -3.86
N PHE A 3 -12.47 -18.85 -2.73
CA PHE A 3 -12.38 -17.39 -2.59
C PHE A 3 -10.99 -16.88 -2.93
N LEU A 4 -9.96 -17.47 -2.33
CA LEU A 4 -8.57 -17.03 -2.54
C LEU A 4 -8.14 -17.23 -4.00
N PHE A 5 -8.51 -18.36 -4.59
CA PHE A 5 -8.24 -18.63 -6.01
C PHE A 5 -8.90 -17.56 -6.91
N SER A 6 -10.19 -17.27 -6.70
CA SER A 6 -10.91 -16.26 -7.46
C SER A 6 -10.32 -14.86 -7.28
N LEU A 7 -9.99 -14.48 -6.04
CA LEU A 7 -9.37 -13.19 -5.73
C LEU A 7 -8.03 -13.03 -6.44
N ILE A 8 -7.13 -14.01 -6.31
CA ILE A 8 -5.79 -13.93 -6.91
C ILE A 8 -5.88 -13.93 -8.43
N THR A 9 -6.74 -14.77 -9.01
CA THR A 9 -6.95 -14.82 -10.47
C THR A 9 -7.46 -13.47 -10.98
N TYR A 10 -8.44 -12.87 -10.32
CA TYR A 10 -8.97 -11.56 -10.67
C TYR A 10 -7.92 -10.43 -10.52
N CYS A 11 -7.23 -10.41 -9.39
CA CYS A 11 -6.23 -9.36 -9.11
C CYS A 11 -5.00 -9.45 -10.01
N SER A 12 -4.68 -10.64 -10.53
CA SER A 12 -3.55 -10.87 -11.43
C SER A 12 -3.89 -10.60 -12.91
N ASP A 13 -5.15 -10.36 -13.25
CA ASP A 13 -5.56 -10.13 -14.65
C ASP A 13 -5.20 -8.71 -15.09
N ASP A 14 -4.15 -8.58 -15.91
CA ASP A 14 -3.62 -7.30 -16.37
C ASP A 14 -4.32 -6.75 -17.64
N ARG A 15 -5.38 -7.40 -18.12
CA ARG A 15 -6.11 -7.02 -19.35
C ARG A 15 -7.02 -5.81 -19.14
N ILE A 16 -7.44 -5.52 -17.90
CA ILE A 16 -8.30 -4.37 -17.61
C ILE A 16 -7.47 -3.09 -17.71
N SER A 17 -7.83 -2.22 -18.63
CA SER A 17 -7.25 -0.88 -18.78
C SER A 17 -8.36 0.16 -18.70
N LEU A 18 -8.33 0.99 -17.67
CA LEU A 18 -9.25 2.12 -17.50
C LEU A 18 -8.61 3.43 -17.99
N PRO A 19 -9.40 4.39 -18.49
CA PRO A 19 -8.89 5.73 -18.84
C PRO A 19 -8.16 6.41 -17.66
N LEU A 20 -8.66 6.21 -16.43
CA LEU A 20 -8.03 6.72 -15.20
C LEU A 20 -6.64 6.15 -14.96
N PHE A 21 -6.37 4.88 -15.31
CA PHE A 21 -5.01 4.34 -15.23
C PHE A 21 -4.02 5.17 -16.07
N LYS A 22 -4.41 5.55 -17.28
CA LYS A 22 -3.56 6.39 -18.14
C LYS A 22 -3.29 7.76 -17.52
N SER A 23 -4.29 8.34 -16.86
CA SER A 23 -4.13 9.62 -16.16
C SER A 23 -3.18 9.50 -14.94
N ILE A 24 -3.31 8.47 -14.14
CA ILE A 24 -2.43 8.22 -12.99
C ILE A 24 -1.00 7.91 -13.48
N GLU A 25 -0.83 7.06 -14.50
CA GLU A 25 0.49 6.74 -15.04
C GLU A 25 1.16 7.93 -15.73
N ARG A 26 0.38 8.87 -16.27
CA ARG A 26 0.94 10.17 -16.73
C ARG A 26 1.51 10.94 -15.53
N LYS A 27 0.80 11.01 -14.39
CA LYS A 27 1.34 11.65 -13.19
C LYS A 27 2.60 10.95 -12.70
N ARG A 28 2.62 9.61 -12.68
CA ARG A 28 3.84 8.85 -12.36
C ARG A 28 5.01 9.24 -13.26
N LYS A 29 4.78 9.36 -14.58
CA LYS A 29 5.80 9.79 -15.55
C LYS A 29 6.27 11.21 -15.25
N ASP A 30 5.35 12.14 -15.03
CA ASP A 30 5.66 13.55 -14.71
C ASP A 30 6.52 13.63 -13.43
N LEU A 31 6.16 12.90 -12.38
CA LEU A 31 6.94 12.81 -11.13
C LEU A 31 8.36 12.28 -11.39
N ARG A 32 8.50 11.20 -12.17
CA ARG A 32 9.81 10.61 -12.51
C ARG A 32 10.71 11.52 -13.36
N GLN A 33 10.14 12.52 -13.99
CA GLN A 33 10.85 13.52 -14.82
C GLN A 33 10.99 14.86 -14.11
N SER A 34 10.36 15.05 -12.94
CA SER A 34 10.37 16.32 -12.22
C SER A 34 11.78 16.69 -11.76
N LYS A 35 12.15 17.94 -11.98
CA LYS A 35 13.38 18.56 -11.46
C LYS A 35 13.14 19.36 -10.18
N GLU A 36 11.91 19.37 -9.69
CA GLU A 36 11.55 20.10 -8.47
C GLU A 36 12.27 19.51 -7.27
N VAL A 37 12.89 20.40 -6.50
CA VAL A 37 13.59 20.08 -5.25
C VAL A 37 12.67 20.45 -4.09
N ILE A 38 12.48 19.54 -3.16
CA ILE A 38 11.71 19.77 -1.94
C ILE A 38 12.60 19.58 -0.71
N GLU A 39 12.34 20.35 0.34
CA GLU A 39 12.89 20.06 1.67
C GLU A 39 12.23 18.83 2.23
N ARG A 40 13.02 17.92 2.80
CA ARG A 40 12.52 16.68 3.38
C ARG A 40 12.64 16.69 4.91
N HIS A 41 11.59 16.18 5.53
CA HIS A 41 11.57 15.84 6.95
C HIS A 41 11.36 14.32 7.02
N ASP A 42 12.45 13.55 7.18
CA ASP A 42 12.37 12.10 7.23
C ASP A 42 11.81 11.68 8.60
N PHE A 43 10.61 11.13 8.60
CA PHE A 43 9.97 10.48 9.75
C PHE A 43 10.01 8.95 9.62
N GLY A 44 10.66 8.42 8.60
CA GLY A 44 10.80 6.98 8.33
C GLY A 44 11.97 6.35 9.09
N ALA A 45 12.04 5.02 9.06
CA ALA A 45 13.25 4.28 9.41
C ALA A 45 14.30 4.65 8.38
N GLY A 46 15.19 5.57 8.76
CA GLY A 46 16.21 6.12 7.88
C GLY A 46 16.87 5.01 7.05
N THR A 47 16.79 5.13 5.76
CA THR A 47 17.62 4.33 4.89
C THR A 47 19.06 4.66 5.24
N SER A 48 19.80 3.68 5.74
CA SER A 48 21.22 3.78 6.14
C SER A 48 22.15 4.22 5.00
N TYR A 49 21.60 4.67 3.89
CA TYR A 49 22.34 5.02 2.67
C TYR A 49 22.43 6.52 2.37
N HIS A 50 21.76 7.39 3.09
CA HIS A 50 21.90 8.83 2.84
C HIS A 50 22.04 9.62 4.12
N GLN A 51 23.20 10.28 4.26
CA GLN A 51 23.31 11.48 5.04
C GLN A 51 22.05 12.34 4.81
N ILE A 52 21.39 12.74 5.86
CA ILE A 52 20.21 13.60 5.86
C ILE A 52 20.55 14.84 5.02
N LYS A 53 20.25 14.77 3.71
CA LYS A 53 20.15 15.97 2.90
C LYS A 53 18.77 16.53 3.21
N ASN A 54 18.72 17.73 3.77
CA ASN A 54 17.46 18.43 4.03
C ASN A 54 16.65 18.71 2.75
N THR A 55 17.12 18.24 1.60
CA THR A 55 16.47 18.43 0.30
C THR A 55 16.56 17.17 -0.56
N ASP A 56 15.51 16.90 -1.30
CA ASP A 56 15.50 15.83 -2.32
C ASP A 56 14.79 16.28 -3.60
N VAL A 57 15.08 15.61 -4.72
CA VAL A 57 14.43 15.86 -6.00
C VAL A 57 13.24 14.91 -6.13
N ILE A 58 12.07 15.43 -6.49
CA ILE A 58 10.84 14.62 -6.63
C ILE A 58 11.08 13.41 -7.53
N SER A 59 11.82 13.54 -8.62
CA SER A 59 12.12 12.42 -9.52
C SER A 59 12.91 11.29 -8.85
N ARG A 60 13.73 11.59 -7.84
CA ARG A 60 14.46 10.57 -7.08
C ARG A 60 13.50 9.83 -6.14
N ILE A 61 12.65 10.56 -5.41
CA ILE A 61 11.59 9.96 -4.58
C ILE A 61 10.71 9.06 -5.46
N ALA A 62 10.27 9.56 -6.61
CA ALA A 62 9.42 8.80 -7.54
C ALA A 62 10.05 7.51 -8.10
N ARG A 63 11.38 7.43 -8.17
CA ARG A 63 12.06 6.22 -8.64
C ARG A 63 12.21 5.16 -7.56
N HIS A 64 12.30 5.58 -6.30
CA HIS A 64 12.63 4.69 -5.18
C HIS A 64 11.44 4.36 -4.27
N ALA A 65 10.43 5.25 -4.20
CA ALA A 65 9.33 5.13 -3.25
C ALA A 65 7.95 4.92 -3.90
N LEU A 66 7.85 4.79 -5.22
CA LEU A 66 6.58 4.49 -5.85
C LEU A 66 6.43 3.00 -6.12
N SER A 67 5.40 2.40 -5.58
CA SER A 67 4.99 1.02 -5.87
C SER A 67 4.92 0.79 -7.39
N LEU A 68 5.31 -0.39 -7.85
CA LEU A 68 5.36 -0.73 -9.27
C LEU A 68 3.96 -0.68 -9.92
N PRO A 69 3.85 -0.38 -11.23
CA PRO A 69 2.54 -0.27 -11.89
C PRO A 69 1.66 -1.52 -11.74
N PHE A 70 2.24 -2.72 -11.74
CA PHE A 70 1.47 -3.94 -11.54
C PHE A 70 0.94 -4.09 -10.10
N GLN A 71 1.71 -3.66 -9.08
CA GLN A 71 1.27 -3.63 -7.69
C GLN A 71 0.09 -2.66 -7.51
N CYS A 72 0.19 -1.46 -8.10
CA CYS A 72 -0.90 -0.49 -8.08
C CYS A 72 -2.17 -1.02 -8.75
N ARG A 73 -2.05 -1.70 -9.91
CA ARG A 73 -3.18 -2.35 -10.56
C ARG A 73 -3.75 -3.50 -9.74
N PHE A 74 -2.89 -4.22 -9.01
CA PHE A 74 -3.34 -5.24 -8.07
C PHE A 74 -4.14 -4.62 -6.92
N LEU A 75 -3.67 -3.52 -6.32
CA LEU A 75 -4.40 -2.76 -5.29
C LEU A 75 -5.78 -2.31 -5.79
N TYR A 76 -5.85 -1.71 -6.98
CA TYR A 76 -7.13 -1.37 -7.61
C TYR A 76 -8.08 -2.56 -7.66
N ARG A 77 -7.62 -3.69 -8.20
CA ARG A 77 -8.44 -4.89 -8.35
C ARG A 77 -8.82 -5.53 -7.02
N LEU A 78 -7.93 -5.44 -6.04
CA LEU A 78 -8.20 -5.92 -4.69
C LEU A 78 -9.37 -5.14 -4.08
N VAL A 79 -9.38 -3.81 -4.19
CA VAL A 79 -10.50 -2.97 -3.76
C VAL A 79 -11.76 -3.28 -4.56
N ASP A 80 -11.66 -3.38 -5.89
CA ASP A 80 -12.82 -3.66 -6.76
C ASP A 80 -13.41 -5.05 -6.50
N PHE A 81 -12.60 -6.09 -6.32
CA PHE A 81 -13.07 -7.45 -6.01
C PHE A 81 -13.74 -7.54 -4.64
N THR A 82 -13.11 -6.98 -3.62
CA THR A 82 -13.57 -7.09 -2.23
C THR A 82 -14.66 -6.09 -1.89
N LYS A 83 -14.84 -5.06 -2.71
CA LYS A 83 -15.74 -3.92 -2.44
C LYS A 83 -15.42 -3.25 -1.10
N ALA A 84 -14.12 -3.19 -0.77
CA ALA A 84 -13.63 -2.55 0.43
C ALA A 84 -14.13 -1.11 0.52
N ARG A 85 -14.70 -0.73 1.66
CA ARG A 85 -15.27 0.60 1.90
C ARG A 85 -14.37 1.47 2.78
N GLN A 86 -13.75 0.87 3.78
CA GLN A 86 -12.80 1.54 4.66
C GLN A 86 -11.39 1.01 4.37
N ILE A 87 -10.58 1.85 3.75
CA ILE A 87 -9.21 1.53 3.34
C ILE A 87 -8.26 2.41 4.14
N VAL A 88 -7.24 1.81 4.71
CA VAL A 88 -6.15 2.53 5.39
C VAL A 88 -4.83 2.20 4.69
N GLU A 89 -4.07 3.24 4.36
CA GLU A 89 -2.73 3.13 3.80
C GLU A 89 -1.74 3.84 4.73
N LEU A 90 -0.72 3.12 5.18
CA LEU A 90 0.42 3.71 5.87
C LEU A 90 1.59 3.85 4.90
N GLY A 91 1.84 5.08 4.44
CA GLY A 91 2.84 5.41 3.43
C GLY A 91 2.23 5.92 2.13
N THR A 92 1.76 7.18 2.12
CA THR A 92 1.22 7.84 0.91
C THR A 92 2.30 8.08 -0.13
N SER A 93 3.51 8.48 0.33
CA SER A 93 4.57 8.98 -0.54
C SER A 93 4.01 10.04 -1.52
N LEU A 94 4.23 9.91 -2.83
CA LEU A 94 3.73 10.83 -3.84
C LEU A 94 2.30 10.51 -4.33
N GLY A 95 1.56 9.61 -3.65
CA GLY A 95 0.11 9.40 -3.82
C GLY A 95 -0.33 8.51 -4.97
N ILE A 96 0.57 7.78 -5.62
CA ILE A 96 0.22 6.94 -6.77
C ILE A 96 -0.56 5.69 -6.34
N SER A 97 -0.12 4.98 -5.31
CA SER A 97 -0.84 3.82 -4.74
C SER A 97 -2.21 4.24 -4.21
N SER A 98 -2.28 5.34 -3.45
CA SER A 98 -3.53 5.93 -2.94
C SER A 98 -4.54 6.21 -4.06
N ALA A 99 -4.06 6.76 -5.19
CA ALA A 99 -4.92 7.03 -6.35
C ALA A 99 -5.53 5.73 -6.93
N TYR A 100 -4.75 4.65 -7.01
CA TYR A 100 -5.27 3.35 -7.45
C TYR A 100 -6.25 2.71 -6.46
N LEU A 101 -6.01 2.84 -5.16
CA LEU A 101 -6.94 2.43 -4.11
C LEU A 101 -8.28 3.17 -4.25
N ALA A 102 -8.24 4.48 -4.44
CA ALA A 102 -9.42 5.33 -4.53
C ALA A 102 -10.32 5.02 -5.72
N ILE A 103 -9.73 4.77 -6.89
CA ILE A 103 -10.51 4.44 -8.09
C ILE A 103 -11.02 3.00 -8.11
N GLY A 104 -10.54 2.12 -7.23
CA GLY A 104 -11.01 0.75 -7.08
C GLY A 104 -12.47 0.69 -6.61
N SER A 105 -12.93 1.68 -5.84
CA SER A 105 -14.32 1.85 -5.45
C SER A 105 -14.61 3.33 -5.18
N PRO A 106 -15.43 4.01 -6.00
CA PRO A 106 -15.78 5.42 -5.77
C PRO A 106 -16.51 5.67 -4.44
N THR A 107 -17.09 4.64 -3.85
CA THR A 107 -17.81 4.72 -2.56
C THR A 107 -16.93 4.35 -1.37
N SER A 108 -15.67 4.00 -1.61
CA SER A 108 -14.71 3.75 -0.53
C SER A 108 -14.24 5.06 0.09
N ARG A 109 -13.81 4.98 1.34
CA ARG A 109 -13.00 5.99 2.00
C ARG A 109 -11.57 5.47 2.08
N VAL A 110 -10.62 6.24 1.55
CA VAL A 110 -9.20 5.94 1.64
C VAL A 110 -8.55 6.93 2.60
N ASP A 111 -8.22 6.47 3.80
CA ASP A 111 -7.40 7.21 4.75
C ASP A 111 -5.93 6.86 4.50
N THR A 112 -5.13 7.81 4.01
CA THR A 112 -3.70 7.61 3.71
C THR A 112 -2.83 8.56 4.53
N VAL A 113 -1.67 8.07 4.97
CA VAL A 113 -0.85 8.77 5.97
C VAL A 113 0.56 9.02 5.43
N GLU A 114 0.99 10.30 5.49
CA GLU A 114 2.33 10.73 5.11
C GLU A 114 2.91 11.68 6.16
N GLY A 115 4.09 11.35 6.67
CA GLY A 115 4.76 12.16 7.70
C GLY A 115 5.37 13.43 7.15
N ASP A 116 5.97 13.39 5.96
CA ASP A 116 6.64 14.54 5.36
C ASP A 116 5.63 15.52 4.74
N PRO A 117 5.51 16.76 5.25
CA PRO A 117 4.50 17.71 4.75
C PRO A 117 4.75 18.16 3.30
N LYS A 118 6.00 18.13 2.82
CA LYS A 118 6.33 18.51 1.45
C LYS A 118 5.94 17.38 0.47
N VAL A 119 6.18 16.13 0.86
CA VAL A 119 5.75 14.95 0.09
C VAL A 119 4.22 14.87 0.07
N ALA A 120 3.57 15.03 1.23
CA ALA A 120 2.12 15.06 1.37
C ALA A 120 1.46 16.12 0.47
N ASN A 121 2.06 17.32 0.41
CA ASN A 121 1.55 18.39 -0.48
C ASN A 121 1.64 18.02 -1.98
N VAL A 122 2.68 17.28 -2.40
CA VAL A 122 2.77 16.78 -3.77
C VAL A 122 1.66 15.76 -4.05
N ALA A 123 1.43 14.82 -3.12
CA ALA A 123 0.36 13.84 -3.23
C ALA A 123 -1.02 14.52 -3.30
N GLN A 124 -1.29 15.51 -2.42
CA GLN A 124 -2.57 16.24 -2.43
C GLN A 124 -2.84 16.92 -3.77
N LYS A 125 -1.84 17.61 -4.35
CA LYS A 125 -1.98 18.21 -5.69
C LYS A 125 -2.36 17.18 -6.76
N ILE A 126 -1.85 15.96 -6.67
CA ILE A 126 -2.20 14.87 -7.59
C ILE A 126 -3.65 14.44 -7.38
N PHE A 127 -4.10 14.29 -6.14
CA PHE A 127 -5.49 13.92 -5.83
C PHE A 127 -6.47 14.96 -6.35
N ASP A 128 -6.19 16.25 -6.12
CA ASP A 128 -7.01 17.37 -6.62
C ASP A 128 -7.10 17.39 -8.15
N GLN A 129 -5.95 17.22 -8.85
CA GLN A 129 -5.88 17.17 -10.31
C GLN A 129 -6.61 15.97 -10.91
N LEU A 130 -6.65 14.84 -10.21
CA LEU A 130 -7.35 13.64 -10.62
C LEU A 130 -8.82 13.60 -10.11
N ARG A 131 -9.24 14.58 -9.30
CA ARG A 131 -10.58 14.69 -8.68
C ARG A 131 -10.94 13.44 -7.87
N LEU A 132 -10.02 13.03 -7.00
CA LEU A 132 -10.19 11.86 -6.14
C LEU A 132 -10.68 12.30 -4.74
N ASP A 133 -11.98 12.62 -4.66
CA ASP A 133 -12.61 13.22 -3.47
C ASP A 133 -12.80 12.23 -2.31
N ASN A 134 -12.59 10.93 -2.56
CA ASN A 134 -12.70 9.87 -1.56
C ASN A 134 -11.37 9.55 -0.85
N ILE A 135 -10.29 10.32 -1.10
CA ILE A 135 -9.01 10.22 -0.40
C ILE A 135 -8.97 11.25 0.73
N HIS A 136 -8.60 10.78 1.91
CA HIS A 136 -8.35 11.61 3.09
C HIS A 136 -6.87 11.48 3.46
N LEU A 137 -6.08 12.46 3.06
CA LEU A 137 -4.65 12.51 3.37
C LEU A 137 -4.42 13.08 4.78
N HIS A 138 -3.73 12.31 5.60
CA HIS A 138 -3.35 12.68 6.96
C HIS A 138 -1.85 12.98 7.00
N ASN A 139 -1.50 14.27 7.06
CA ASN A 139 -0.10 14.68 7.23
C ASN A 139 0.30 14.59 8.70
N MET A 140 0.70 13.42 9.14
CA MET A 140 1.16 13.13 10.50
C MET A 140 1.95 11.81 10.53
N THR A 141 2.56 11.50 11.67
CA THR A 141 3.21 10.18 11.86
C THR A 141 2.17 9.07 11.94
N PHE A 142 2.56 7.84 11.58
CA PHE A 142 1.69 6.66 11.70
C PHE A 142 1.17 6.46 13.13
N ASP A 143 2.03 6.68 14.13
CA ASP A 143 1.65 6.60 15.54
C ASP A 143 0.55 7.61 15.91
N SER A 144 0.70 8.85 15.45
CA SER A 144 -0.30 9.89 15.69
C SER A 144 -1.64 9.58 15.00
N PHE A 145 -1.59 9.02 13.79
CA PHE A 145 -2.78 8.61 13.06
C PHE A 145 -3.51 7.48 13.77
N ILE A 146 -2.79 6.44 14.18
CA ILE A 146 -3.38 5.30 14.89
C ILE A 146 -4.02 5.75 16.22
N ALA A 147 -3.36 6.68 16.93
CA ALA A 147 -3.86 7.18 18.21
C ALA A 147 -5.09 8.10 18.08
N LYS A 148 -5.23 8.84 16.98
CA LYS A 148 -6.21 9.95 16.87
C LYS A 148 -7.09 9.90 15.60
N GLY A 149 -6.64 9.23 14.57
CA GLY A 149 -7.29 9.24 13.24
C GLY A 149 -8.30 8.13 13.03
N LEU A 150 -8.27 7.09 13.85
CA LEU A 150 -9.16 5.94 13.74
C LEU A 150 -10.19 5.97 14.85
N THR A 151 -11.43 5.66 14.50
CA THR A 151 -12.55 5.54 15.44
C THR A 151 -13.00 4.09 15.50
N ALA A 152 -13.41 3.63 16.69
CA ALA A 152 -13.73 2.23 16.96
C ALA A 152 -14.93 1.69 16.16
N ASP A 153 -15.79 2.57 15.66
CA ASP A 153 -16.94 2.25 14.81
C ASP A 153 -16.58 1.97 13.34
N ARG A 154 -15.36 2.33 12.93
CA ARG A 154 -14.88 2.12 11.55
C ARG A 154 -13.94 0.92 11.50
N ARG A 155 -14.46 -0.20 10.98
CA ARG A 155 -13.65 -1.38 10.74
C ARG A 155 -12.90 -1.27 9.42
N ILE A 156 -11.61 -1.56 9.44
CA ILE A 156 -10.75 -1.56 8.26
C ILE A 156 -11.07 -2.78 7.41
N ASP A 157 -11.46 -2.56 6.15
CA ASP A 157 -11.67 -3.64 5.18
C ASP A 157 -10.37 -4.02 4.48
N LEU A 158 -9.55 -3.01 4.12
CA LEU A 158 -8.24 -3.19 3.50
C LEU A 158 -7.22 -2.31 4.20
N LEU A 159 -6.13 -2.93 4.65
CA LEU A 159 -4.96 -2.26 5.20
C LEU A 159 -3.78 -2.45 4.25
N PHE A 160 -3.20 -1.35 3.76
CA PHE A 160 -1.97 -1.37 2.98
C PHE A 160 -0.82 -0.79 3.81
N LEU A 161 0.19 -1.61 4.06
CA LEU A 161 1.39 -1.24 4.82
C LEU A 161 2.56 -1.07 3.84
N ASP A 162 2.88 0.19 3.53
CA ASP A 162 3.94 0.59 2.59
C ASP A 162 4.84 1.65 3.25
N GLY A 163 5.38 1.32 4.41
CA GLY A 163 6.28 2.22 5.11
C GLY A 163 7.06 1.54 6.22
N HIS A 164 8.23 2.12 6.56
CA HIS A 164 9.10 1.63 7.62
C HIS A 164 9.49 0.15 7.49
N HIS A 165 9.91 -0.32 6.31
CA HIS A 165 10.19 -1.71 5.94
C HIS A 165 11.16 -2.44 6.89
N THR A 166 10.73 -2.59 8.17
CA THR A 166 11.44 -3.33 9.23
C THR A 166 10.49 -4.27 9.96
N SER A 167 11.03 -5.37 10.48
CA SER A 167 10.28 -6.34 11.28
C SER A 167 9.58 -5.68 12.48
N ALA A 168 10.29 -4.80 13.18
CA ALA A 168 9.76 -4.09 14.36
C ALA A 168 8.58 -3.17 14.01
N ALA A 169 8.66 -2.43 12.91
CA ALA A 169 7.59 -1.55 12.45
C ALA A 169 6.37 -2.34 11.99
N LEU A 170 6.57 -3.40 11.19
CA LEU A 170 5.50 -4.29 10.74
C LEU A 170 4.74 -4.89 11.93
N TRP A 171 5.47 -5.40 12.93
CA TRP A 171 4.90 -5.94 14.16
C TRP A 171 4.12 -4.90 14.95
N LYS A 172 4.73 -3.72 15.15
CA LYS A 172 4.12 -2.61 15.88
C LYS A 172 2.79 -2.17 15.25
N TYR A 173 2.79 -1.88 13.95
CA TYR A 173 1.59 -1.36 13.27
C TYR A 173 0.51 -2.43 13.12
N TYR A 174 0.88 -3.68 12.89
CA TYR A 174 -0.08 -4.79 12.92
C TYR A 174 -0.85 -4.83 14.25
N HIS A 175 -0.13 -4.87 15.39
CA HIS A 175 -0.77 -4.95 16.70
C HIS A 175 -1.55 -3.69 17.07
N ALA A 176 -1.06 -2.52 16.70
CA ALA A 176 -1.74 -1.26 16.97
C ALA A 176 -3.04 -1.09 16.16
N LEU A 177 -3.10 -1.65 14.93
CA LEU A 177 -4.28 -1.58 14.07
C LEU A 177 -5.26 -2.75 14.26
N LYS A 178 -4.81 -3.84 14.87
CA LYS A 178 -5.65 -5.03 15.13
C LYS A 178 -7.01 -4.73 15.79
N PRO A 179 -7.15 -3.79 16.75
CA PRO A 179 -8.45 -3.44 17.34
C PRO A 179 -9.48 -2.89 16.33
N TYR A 180 -9.00 -2.34 15.20
CA TYR A 180 -9.83 -1.75 14.14
C TYR A 180 -10.12 -2.74 13.01
N MET A 181 -9.63 -3.97 13.09
CA MET A 181 -9.80 -5.01 12.07
C MET A 181 -10.96 -5.94 12.42
N SER A 182 -11.40 -6.70 11.42
CA SER A 182 -12.33 -7.82 11.55
C SER A 182 -11.75 -9.07 10.89
N ASP A 183 -12.48 -10.18 10.95
CA ASP A 183 -12.11 -11.40 10.21
C ASP A 183 -12.24 -11.24 8.68
N GLN A 184 -12.91 -10.18 8.20
CA GLN A 184 -13.01 -9.85 6.77
C GLN A 184 -11.88 -8.93 6.29
N THR A 185 -11.09 -8.36 7.19
CA THR A 185 -9.98 -7.47 6.84
C THR A 185 -8.94 -8.22 6.01
N ILE A 186 -8.44 -7.56 4.97
CA ILE A 186 -7.27 -8.02 4.21
C ILE A 186 -6.13 -7.05 4.50
N ILE A 187 -4.94 -7.57 4.78
CA ILE A 187 -3.73 -6.75 4.88
C ILE A 187 -2.86 -7.04 3.67
N MET A 188 -2.42 -6.00 2.98
CA MET A 188 -1.33 -6.07 2.02
C MET A 188 -0.09 -5.41 2.64
N VAL A 189 1.01 -6.15 2.66
CA VAL A 189 2.32 -5.69 3.17
C VAL A 189 3.26 -5.58 2.00
N ASP A 190 3.78 -4.38 1.74
CA ASP A 190 4.75 -4.16 0.66
C ASP A 190 6.16 -4.57 1.07
N ASP A 191 6.99 -4.83 0.08
CA ASP A 191 8.42 -5.07 0.21
C ASP A 191 8.81 -6.14 1.25
N ILE A 192 8.08 -7.27 1.30
CA ILE A 192 8.30 -8.38 2.27
C ILE A 192 9.71 -9.01 2.17
N TYR A 193 10.43 -8.77 1.09
CA TYR A 193 11.82 -9.19 0.85
C TYR A 193 12.82 -8.03 0.77
N TRP A 194 12.44 -6.82 1.24
CA TRP A 194 13.32 -5.65 1.25
C TRP A 194 14.67 -5.91 1.96
N SER A 195 14.62 -6.65 3.06
CA SER A 195 15.78 -7.02 3.87
C SER A 195 15.57 -8.36 4.56
N ALA A 196 16.62 -8.94 5.10
CA ALA A 196 16.49 -10.15 5.94
C ALA A 196 15.61 -9.89 7.16
N ASP A 197 15.71 -8.71 7.80
CA ASP A 197 14.88 -8.30 8.93
C ASP A 197 13.39 -8.22 8.53
N MET A 198 13.05 -7.59 7.39
CA MET A 198 11.67 -7.52 6.90
C MET A 198 11.11 -8.90 6.55
N THR A 199 11.93 -9.77 5.94
CA THR A 199 11.56 -11.16 5.65
C THR A 199 11.26 -11.94 6.92
N ASP A 200 12.04 -11.76 7.97
CA ASP A 200 11.78 -12.38 9.27
C ASP A 200 10.50 -11.83 9.94
N GLY A 201 10.25 -10.53 9.79
CA GLY A 201 8.99 -9.90 10.20
C GLY A 201 7.79 -10.51 9.50
N TRP A 202 7.87 -10.70 8.18
CA TRP A 202 6.85 -11.35 7.38
C TRP A 202 6.57 -12.78 7.86
N LYS A 203 7.61 -13.60 8.04
CA LYS A 203 7.48 -14.96 8.55
C LYS A 203 6.82 -15.00 9.95
N LYS A 204 7.20 -14.09 10.84
CA LYS A 204 6.61 -13.99 12.19
C LYS A 204 5.11 -13.66 12.13
N ILE A 205 4.72 -12.69 11.30
CA ILE A 205 3.31 -12.29 11.18
C ILE A 205 2.46 -13.41 10.55
N THR A 206 2.95 -14.07 9.50
CA THR A 206 2.24 -15.20 8.89
C THR A 206 2.11 -16.39 9.84
N ALA A 207 2.95 -16.46 10.88
CA ALA A 207 2.89 -17.49 11.90
C ALA A 207 1.86 -17.24 13.00
N LEU A 208 1.24 -16.06 13.09
CA LEU A 208 0.24 -15.74 14.10
C LEU A 208 -1.01 -16.65 14.00
N PRO A 209 -1.58 -17.11 15.13
CA PRO A 209 -2.73 -18.02 15.14
C PRO A 209 -3.95 -17.48 14.40
N GLU A 210 -4.18 -16.18 14.45
CA GLU A 210 -5.31 -15.52 13.81
C GLU A 210 -5.16 -15.34 12.29
N VAL A 211 -3.95 -15.46 11.74
CA VAL A 211 -3.73 -15.46 10.29
C VAL A 211 -4.11 -16.82 9.74
N THR A 212 -5.22 -16.88 9.03
CA THR A 212 -5.76 -18.14 8.51
C THR A 212 -5.18 -18.50 7.15
N GLN A 213 -4.87 -17.50 6.33
CA GLN A 213 -4.20 -17.67 5.04
C GLN A 213 -3.19 -16.55 4.83
N SER A 214 -2.08 -16.85 4.17
CA SER A 214 -1.18 -15.84 3.62
C SER A 214 -0.82 -16.15 2.17
N VAL A 215 -0.56 -15.10 1.40
CA VAL A 215 -0.09 -15.22 0.01
C VAL A 215 1.15 -14.36 -0.13
N ASP A 216 2.26 -15.01 -0.43
CA ASP A 216 3.52 -14.38 -0.78
C ASP A 216 3.55 -14.18 -2.30
N CYS A 217 3.55 -12.92 -2.74
CA CYS A 217 3.62 -12.53 -4.15
C CYS A 217 4.99 -11.96 -4.53
N PHE A 218 6.03 -12.25 -3.75
CA PHE A 218 7.41 -11.80 -3.89
C PHE A 218 7.62 -10.30 -3.56
N HIS A 219 6.97 -9.39 -4.26
CA HIS A 219 7.08 -7.95 -4.00
C HIS A 219 6.24 -7.52 -2.80
N PHE A 220 5.15 -8.21 -2.55
CA PHE A 220 4.25 -7.94 -1.44
C PHE A 220 3.63 -9.24 -0.93
N GLY A 221 3.05 -9.18 0.25
CA GLY A 221 2.31 -10.29 0.84
C GLY A 221 0.88 -9.91 1.22
N LEU A 222 -0.02 -10.88 1.22
CA LEU A 222 -1.39 -10.72 1.67
C LEU A 222 -1.64 -11.58 2.90
N LEU A 223 -2.38 -11.03 3.87
CA LEU A 223 -2.83 -11.73 5.07
C LEU A 223 -4.36 -11.73 5.12
N PHE A 224 -4.91 -12.87 5.51
CA PHE A 224 -6.35 -13.11 5.65
C PHE A 224 -6.65 -13.69 7.02
N PHE A 225 -7.81 -13.32 7.59
CA PHE A 225 -8.25 -13.68 8.94
C PHE A 225 -9.60 -14.40 8.94
N LYS A 226 -10.12 -14.75 7.77
CA LYS A 226 -11.44 -15.39 7.61
C LYS A 226 -11.50 -16.72 8.34
N LYS A 227 -12.45 -16.85 9.27
CA LYS A 227 -12.68 -18.08 10.04
C LYS A 227 -13.24 -19.24 9.21
N ASP A 228 -13.81 -18.92 8.04
CA ASP A 228 -14.38 -19.92 7.12
C ASP A 228 -13.33 -20.70 6.34
N PHE A 229 -12.07 -20.36 6.44
CA PHE A 229 -11.00 -21.14 5.83
C PHE A 229 -10.76 -22.40 6.66
N LEU A 230 -11.03 -23.55 6.04
CA LEU A 230 -10.97 -24.88 6.70
C LEU A 230 -9.57 -25.23 7.21
N ASN A 231 -8.53 -24.77 6.52
CA ASN A 231 -7.14 -25.01 6.86
C ASN A 231 -6.36 -23.71 6.86
N ARG A 232 -5.39 -23.65 7.75
CA ARG A 232 -4.38 -22.60 7.74
C ARG A 232 -3.32 -22.94 6.68
N GLU A 233 -3.10 -22.05 5.70
CA GLU A 233 -2.19 -22.29 4.61
C GLU A 233 -1.39 -21.04 4.25
N ASN A 234 -0.12 -21.23 3.90
CA ASN A 234 0.75 -20.20 3.36
C ASN A 234 1.02 -20.53 1.89
N HIS A 235 0.69 -19.62 1.00
CA HIS A 235 0.85 -19.78 -0.43
C HIS A 235 1.99 -18.89 -0.93
N CYS A 236 2.77 -19.37 -1.90
CA CYS A 236 3.74 -18.56 -2.63
C CYS A 236 3.33 -18.56 -4.11
N ILE A 237 3.08 -17.39 -4.66
CA ILE A 237 2.58 -17.23 -6.02
C ILE A 237 3.49 -16.27 -6.79
N ARG A 238 4.05 -16.72 -7.89
CA ARG A 238 4.73 -15.84 -8.83
C ARG A 238 3.70 -15.20 -9.75
N LEU A 239 3.42 -13.92 -9.51
CA LEU A 239 2.58 -13.15 -10.41
C LEU A 239 3.31 -12.98 -11.76
N PRO A 240 2.61 -13.16 -12.90
CA PRO A 240 3.23 -12.93 -14.19
C PRO A 240 3.63 -11.46 -14.33
N LEU A 241 4.91 -11.20 -14.45
CA LEU A 241 5.51 -9.88 -14.67
C LEU A 241 5.24 -9.36 -16.11
N MET A 242 4.02 -9.48 -16.60
CA MET A 242 3.69 -9.15 -18.00
C MET A 242 3.83 -7.65 -18.37
N GLY A 243 4.15 -6.79 -17.41
CA GLY A 243 4.37 -5.35 -17.66
C GLY A 243 5.82 -4.92 -17.88
N LEU A 244 6.81 -5.75 -17.54
CA LEU A 244 8.23 -5.37 -17.62
C LEU A 244 8.84 -5.54 -19.03
N LEU A 245 8.18 -6.24 -19.95
CA LEU A 245 8.71 -6.54 -21.29
C LEU A 245 8.11 -5.71 -22.41
N ARG A 246 7.25 -4.71 -22.14
CA ARG A 246 6.66 -3.83 -23.14
C ARG A 246 6.92 -2.35 -22.90
N GLY A 247 8.11 -1.99 -22.50
CA GLY A 247 8.57 -0.62 -22.33
C GLY A 247 9.93 -0.45 -22.98
N GLY A 248 9.94 -0.52 -24.31
CA GLY A 248 11.00 0.01 -25.15
C GLY A 248 10.57 1.36 -25.71
#